data_a4efec3df0dc14274af9409cb6e3d6d4
#
_entry.id   a4efec3df0dc14274af9409cb6e3d6d4
#
_cell.length_a   1.000
_cell.length_b   1.000
_cell.length_c   1.000
_cell.angle_alpha   90.00
_cell.angle_beta   90.00
_cell.angle_gamma   90.00
#
_symmetry.space_group_name_H-M   'P 1'
#
loop_
_entity.id
_entity.type
_entity.pdbx_description
1 polymer ?
#
loop_
_entity_poly.entity_id
_entity_poly.type
_entity_poly.pdbx_seq_one_letter_code
_entity_poly.pdbx_strand_id
1 'polypeptide(L)'
;MTYSTFTIRPLTVADYPRMVAMINSQETEGTSFEEMERRDRLRSAELPFIRLGAVNTDGEVVAQGHAAHDQWMPDGCFALRVRVDLASRHLGAGAEVYRALEDWALVQGATRLETQVKENQPEALAWAERRGWVKEHHLFESTLQLADWAPPADLLDAVRRAEASGIRFAHLADEVPEAETLRRHYDLLTEMVVDVPVFGERGMPPFEVWKQYVEADPHYDPHNVILAVDGEKWAAMAELNPMLSGGMYHGLTAVGRDYRGRGLSTAVKVVALEYARDKGVPYVRTNNHSANERMLAVNRKFGYVPAPGFYTVAKAIEK
;
A
#
# COMPACT_ATOMS: atom_id res chain seq x y z
N MET A 1 -8.45 10.99 -40.67
CA MET A 1 -9.17 10.59 -39.45
C MET A 1 -8.87 9.12 -39.23
N THR A 2 -7.96 8.82 -38.32
CA THR A 2 -7.70 7.44 -37.91
C THR A 2 -8.89 7.03 -37.07
N TYR A 3 -9.70 6.11 -37.54
CA TYR A 3 -10.77 5.52 -36.74
C TYR A 3 -10.11 4.84 -35.55
N SER A 4 -10.55 5.22 -34.35
CA SER A 4 -10.17 4.51 -33.13
C SER A 4 -10.59 3.06 -33.26
N THR A 5 -9.66 2.14 -33.07
CA THR A 5 -9.93 0.69 -33.11
C THR A 5 -10.58 0.21 -31.81
N PHE A 6 -10.82 1.13 -30.86
CA PHE A 6 -11.35 0.83 -29.52
C PHE A 6 -12.58 1.69 -29.21
N THR A 7 -13.53 1.10 -28.49
CA THR A 7 -14.64 1.81 -27.86
C THR A 7 -14.31 2.04 -26.40
N ILE A 8 -14.30 3.30 -25.94
CA ILE A 8 -14.14 3.65 -24.53
C ILE A 8 -15.50 3.63 -23.86
N ARG A 9 -15.65 2.82 -22.79
CA ARG A 9 -16.88 2.73 -22.01
C ARG A 9 -16.61 2.57 -20.51
N PRO A 10 -17.57 2.92 -19.65
CA PRO A 10 -17.56 2.52 -18.25
C PRO A 10 -17.47 1.00 -18.11
N LEU A 11 -16.65 0.56 -17.14
CA LEU A 11 -16.58 -0.84 -16.74
C LEU A 11 -17.48 -1.09 -15.56
N THR A 12 -18.11 -2.25 -15.54
CA THR A 12 -19.08 -2.69 -14.54
C THR A 12 -18.61 -3.96 -13.84
N VAL A 13 -19.36 -4.45 -12.87
CA VAL A 13 -19.11 -5.72 -12.18
C VAL A 13 -18.97 -6.90 -13.15
N ALA A 14 -19.70 -6.88 -14.29
CA ALA A 14 -19.59 -7.91 -15.32
C ALA A 14 -18.18 -7.99 -15.94
N ASP A 15 -17.42 -6.90 -15.91
CA ASP A 15 -16.05 -6.83 -16.46
C ASP A 15 -14.98 -7.29 -15.44
N TYR A 16 -15.32 -7.49 -14.17
CA TYR A 16 -14.36 -7.81 -13.11
C TYR A 16 -13.52 -9.05 -13.40
N PRO A 17 -14.04 -10.17 -13.90
CA PRO A 17 -13.20 -11.32 -14.19
C PRO A 17 -12.05 -10.98 -15.14
N ARG A 18 -12.32 -10.20 -16.19
CA ARG A 18 -11.29 -9.75 -17.14
C ARG A 18 -10.33 -8.74 -16.51
N MET A 19 -10.84 -7.84 -15.69
CA MET A 19 -10.04 -6.87 -14.97
C MET A 19 -9.08 -7.53 -13.99
N VAL A 20 -9.57 -8.49 -13.19
CA VAL A 20 -8.78 -9.30 -12.25
C VAL A 20 -7.68 -10.05 -13.00
N ALA A 21 -8.02 -10.74 -14.09
CA ALA A 21 -7.03 -11.46 -14.90
C ALA A 21 -5.92 -10.53 -15.41
N MET A 22 -6.27 -9.33 -15.91
CA MET A 22 -5.31 -8.33 -16.37
C MET A 22 -4.42 -7.78 -15.25
N ILE A 23 -4.96 -7.59 -14.04
CA ILE A 23 -4.19 -7.17 -12.87
C ILE A 23 -3.21 -8.28 -12.48
N ASN A 24 -3.69 -9.50 -12.30
CA ASN A 24 -2.90 -10.62 -11.79
C ASN A 24 -1.81 -11.06 -12.75
N SER A 25 -1.96 -10.80 -14.08
CA SER A 25 -0.89 -11.06 -15.03
C SER A 25 0.29 -10.08 -14.97
N GLN A 26 0.16 -8.98 -14.21
CA GLN A 26 1.13 -7.89 -14.20
C GLN A 26 1.61 -7.50 -12.79
N GLU A 27 0.95 -8.01 -11.75
CA GLU A 27 1.27 -7.71 -10.35
C GLU A 27 1.74 -8.97 -9.62
N THR A 28 2.74 -8.80 -8.76
CA THR A 28 3.22 -9.89 -7.89
C THR A 28 2.17 -10.22 -6.82
N GLU A 29 1.54 -9.19 -6.28
CA GLU A 29 0.39 -9.32 -5.40
C GLU A 29 -0.86 -9.01 -6.22
N GLY A 30 -1.66 -10.04 -6.43
CA GLY A 30 -2.85 -9.94 -7.27
C GLY A 30 -4.05 -9.32 -6.53
N THR A 31 -5.21 -9.50 -7.13
CA THR A 31 -6.50 -9.16 -6.53
C THR A 31 -7.52 -10.26 -6.84
N SER A 32 -8.63 -10.29 -6.14
CA SER A 32 -9.75 -11.18 -6.42
C SER A 32 -11.00 -10.40 -6.81
N PHE A 33 -12.02 -11.12 -7.29
CA PHE A 33 -13.33 -10.55 -7.57
C PHE A 33 -13.93 -9.95 -6.29
N GLU A 34 -13.89 -10.70 -5.20
CA GLU A 34 -14.43 -10.32 -3.89
C GLU A 34 -13.73 -9.08 -3.34
N GLU A 35 -12.41 -8.99 -3.53
CA GLU A 35 -11.63 -7.82 -3.11
C GLU A 35 -12.00 -6.57 -3.93
N MET A 36 -12.23 -6.70 -5.23
CA MET A 36 -12.71 -5.60 -6.05
C MET A 36 -14.11 -5.13 -5.63
N GLU A 37 -15.03 -6.07 -5.38
CA GLU A 37 -16.37 -5.73 -4.87
C GLU A 37 -16.30 -5.07 -3.49
N ARG A 38 -15.45 -5.59 -2.59
CA ARG A 38 -15.24 -5.01 -1.26
C ARG A 38 -14.79 -3.55 -1.37
N ARG A 39 -13.78 -3.28 -2.17
CA ARG A 39 -13.26 -1.92 -2.39
C ARG A 39 -14.33 -0.99 -2.95
N ASP A 40 -15.15 -1.46 -3.86
CA ASP A 40 -16.21 -0.64 -4.45
C ASP A 40 -17.36 -0.37 -3.45
N ARG A 41 -17.70 -1.32 -2.58
CA ARG A 41 -18.68 -1.11 -1.51
C ARG A 41 -18.21 -0.09 -0.45
N LEU A 42 -16.91 -0.08 -0.16
CA LEU A 42 -16.31 0.82 0.84
C LEU A 42 -16.09 2.23 0.31
N ARG A 43 -16.16 2.41 -1.01
CA ARG A 43 -15.96 3.72 -1.61
C ARG A 43 -17.11 4.65 -1.24
N SER A 44 -16.78 5.83 -0.76
CA SER A 44 -17.77 6.88 -0.55
C SER A 44 -18.41 7.29 -1.88
N ALA A 45 -19.73 7.30 -1.95
CA ALA A 45 -20.46 7.78 -3.11
C ALA A 45 -20.33 9.31 -3.34
N GLU A 46 -19.88 10.04 -2.32
CA GLU A 46 -19.66 11.48 -2.38
C GLU A 46 -18.34 11.86 -3.03
N LEU A 47 -17.39 10.90 -3.12
CA LEU A 47 -16.08 11.17 -3.70
C LEU A 47 -16.05 10.83 -5.19
N PRO A 48 -15.46 11.71 -6.04
CA PRO A 48 -15.38 11.49 -7.47
C PRO A 48 -14.63 10.21 -7.84
N PHE A 49 -15.28 9.35 -8.60
CA PHE A 49 -14.70 8.12 -9.14
C PHE A 49 -15.26 7.76 -10.49
N ILE A 50 -14.39 7.34 -11.41
CA ILE A 50 -14.76 6.71 -12.67
C ILE A 50 -13.83 5.54 -12.97
N ARG A 51 -14.39 4.51 -13.62
CA ARG A 51 -13.64 3.38 -14.16
C ARG A 51 -14.00 3.18 -15.62
N LEU A 52 -13.00 3.23 -16.49
CA LEU A 52 -13.16 3.11 -17.95
C LEU A 52 -12.33 1.95 -18.50
N GLY A 53 -12.78 1.40 -19.61
CA GLY A 53 -12.03 0.43 -20.39
C GLY A 53 -12.07 0.73 -21.87
N ALA A 54 -11.02 0.30 -22.59
CA ALA A 54 -11.01 0.20 -24.02
C ALA A 54 -11.43 -1.21 -24.45
N VAL A 55 -12.45 -1.29 -25.28
CA VAL A 55 -12.99 -2.54 -25.81
C VAL A 55 -12.63 -2.63 -27.31
N ASN A 56 -12.06 -3.75 -27.70
CA ASN A 56 -11.70 -4.02 -29.09
C ASN A 56 -12.95 -4.39 -29.95
N THR A 57 -12.75 -4.64 -31.24
CA THR A 57 -13.81 -5.02 -32.17
C THR A 57 -14.47 -6.35 -31.85
N ASP A 58 -13.79 -7.22 -31.10
CA ASP A 58 -14.29 -8.54 -30.69
C ASP A 58 -15.10 -8.46 -29.37
N GLY A 59 -15.25 -7.26 -28.80
CA GLY A 59 -15.97 -7.03 -27.55
C GLY A 59 -15.15 -7.27 -26.28
N GLU A 60 -13.83 -7.48 -26.39
CA GLU A 60 -12.97 -7.75 -25.24
C GLU A 60 -12.39 -6.46 -24.65
N VAL A 61 -12.33 -6.39 -23.33
CA VAL A 61 -11.62 -5.32 -22.59
C VAL A 61 -10.12 -5.57 -22.72
N VAL A 62 -9.41 -4.69 -23.42
CA VAL A 62 -7.96 -4.76 -23.68
C VAL A 62 -7.15 -3.72 -22.91
N ALA A 63 -7.80 -2.71 -22.37
CA ALA A 63 -7.21 -1.78 -21.40
C ALA A 63 -8.27 -1.37 -20.38
N GLN A 64 -7.83 -1.10 -19.17
CA GLN A 64 -8.66 -0.60 -18.08
C GLN A 64 -7.95 0.53 -17.35
N GLY A 65 -8.72 1.40 -16.72
CA GLY A 65 -8.18 2.42 -15.85
C GLY A 65 -9.25 3.04 -14.98
N HIS A 66 -8.82 3.79 -13.99
CA HIS A 66 -9.71 4.59 -13.15
C HIS A 66 -9.07 5.93 -12.80
N ALA A 67 -9.91 6.91 -12.56
CA ALA A 67 -9.54 8.15 -11.90
C ALA A 67 -10.40 8.30 -10.65
N ALA A 68 -9.78 8.71 -9.55
CA ALA A 68 -10.42 8.80 -8.24
C ALA A 68 -9.81 9.92 -7.40
N HIS A 69 -10.65 10.61 -6.66
CA HIS A 69 -10.24 11.30 -5.44
C HIS A 69 -10.70 10.47 -4.26
N ASP A 70 -9.85 10.24 -3.29
CA ASP A 70 -10.23 9.57 -2.06
C ASP A 70 -9.86 10.42 -0.83
N GLN A 71 -10.42 10.05 0.31
CA GLN A 71 -10.29 10.77 1.57
C GLN A 71 -8.86 10.87 2.15
N TRP A 72 -7.91 10.14 1.56
CA TRP A 72 -6.50 10.17 1.94
C TRP A 72 -5.68 11.14 1.08
N MET A 73 -6.33 11.77 0.09
CA MET A 73 -5.67 12.64 -0.87
C MET A 73 -5.94 14.12 -0.54
N PRO A 74 -4.96 15.01 -0.76
CA PRO A 74 -5.21 16.44 -0.70
C PRO A 74 -6.31 16.88 -1.68
N ASP A 75 -7.02 17.94 -1.36
CA ASP A 75 -8.06 18.52 -2.21
C ASP A 75 -7.52 18.78 -3.62
N GLY A 76 -8.31 18.41 -4.62
CA GLY A 76 -7.96 18.53 -6.03
C GLY A 76 -6.89 17.55 -6.54
N CYS A 77 -6.39 16.66 -5.69
CA CYS A 77 -5.48 15.58 -6.10
C CYS A 77 -6.28 14.35 -6.49
N PHE A 78 -6.00 13.78 -7.69
CA PHE A 78 -6.66 12.57 -8.18
C PHE A 78 -5.63 11.49 -8.50
N ALA A 79 -5.88 10.28 -8.02
CA ALA A 79 -5.19 9.08 -8.51
C ALA A 79 -5.69 8.74 -9.92
N LEU A 80 -4.78 8.50 -10.85
CA LEU A 80 -5.09 8.06 -12.20
C LEU A 80 -4.27 6.80 -12.51
N ARG A 81 -4.93 5.69 -12.79
CA ARG A 81 -4.25 4.43 -13.12
C ARG A 81 -4.76 3.89 -14.44
N VAL A 82 -3.84 3.42 -15.29
CA VAL A 82 -4.15 2.74 -16.55
C VAL A 82 -3.34 1.46 -16.62
N ARG A 83 -3.99 0.40 -17.07
CA ARG A 83 -3.36 -0.90 -17.32
C ARG A 83 -3.82 -1.44 -18.65
N VAL A 84 -2.88 -1.90 -19.46
CA VAL A 84 -3.13 -2.48 -20.79
C VAL A 84 -2.77 -3.95 -20.77
N ASP A 85 -3.60 -4.77 -21.31
CA ASP A 85 -3.31 -6.19 -21.53
C ASP A 85 -1.99 -6.36 -22.30
N LEU A 86 -1.15 -7.29 -21.86
CA LEU A 86 0.22 -7.43 -22.41
C LEU A 86 0.25 -7.61 -23.91
N ALA A 87 -0.69 -8.40 -24.45
CA ALA A 87 -0.80 -8.65 -25.89
C ALA A 87 -1.33 -7.44 -26.68
N SER A 88 -1.98 -6.48 -26.02
CA SER A 88 -2.62 -5.32 -26.65
C SER A 88 -1.83 -4.01 -26.43
N ARG A 89 -0.61 -4.11 -25.91
CA ARG A 89 0.27 -2.94 -25.76
C ARG A 89 0.69 -2.37 -27.11
N HIS A 90 1.06 -1.09 -27.12
CA HIS A 90 1.51 -0.33 -28.31
C HIS A 90 0.46 -0.11 -29.40
N LEU A 91 -0.80 -0.56 -29.20
CA LEU A 91 -1.91 -0.38 -30.15
C LEU A 91 -2.74 0.90 -29.89
N GLY A 92 -2.39 1.70 -28.89
CA GLY A 92 -3.06 2.97 -28.59
C GLY A 92 -4.13 2.91 -27.48
N ALA A 93 -4.66 1.72 -27.12
CA ALA A 93 -5.75 1.54 -26.15
C ALA A 93 -5.50 2.26 -24.81
N GLY A 94 -4.29 2.13 -24.27
CA GLY A 94 -3.93 2.80 -23.01
C GLY A 94 -3.92 4.32 -23.09
N ALA A 95 -3.54 4.89 -24.25
CA ALA A 95 -3.53 6.33 -24.44
C ALA A 95 -4.96 6.90 -24.55
N GLU A 96 -5.89 6.15 -25.10
CA GLU A 96 -7.30 6.55 -25.20
C GLU A 96 -7.98 6.50 -23.84
N VAL A 97 -7.78 5.41 -23.06
CA VAL A 97 -8.27 5.32 -21.67
C VAL A 97 -7.68 6.43 -20.82
N TYR A 98 -6.36 6.66 -20.91
CA TYR A 98 -5.69 7.74 -20.18
C TYR A 98 -6.32 9.10 -20.47
N ARG A 99 -6.50 9.46 -21.75
CA ARG A 99 -7.07 10.75 -22.14
C ARG A 99 -8.47 10.92 -21.58
N ALA A 100 -9.32 9.91 -21.71
CA ALA A 100 -10.70 9.97 -21.20
C ALA A 100 -10.75 10.13 -19.67
N LEU A 101 -9.83 9.49 -18.94
CA LEU A 101 -9.72 9.63 -17.49
C LEU A 101 -9.17 10.99 -17.07
N GLU A 102 -8.18 11.51 -17.79
CA GLU A 102 -7.62 12.84 -17.56
C GLU A 102 -8.67 13.93 -17.78
N ASP A 103 -9.37 13.88 -18.94
CA ASP A 103 -10.45 14.81 -19.28
C ASP A 103 -11.55 14.79 -18.21
N TRP A 104 -11.94 13.59 -17.74
CA TRP A 104 -12.92 13.47 -16.67
C TRP A 104 -12.41 14.06 -15.35
N ALA A 105 -11.18 13.80 -14.96
CA ALA A 105 -10.60 14.34 -13.72
C ALA A 105 -10.55 15.88 -13.75
N LEU A 106 -10.22 16.45 -14.91
CA LEU A 106 -10.25 17.91 -15.12
C LEU A 106 -11.65 18.51 -14.89
N VAL A 107 -12.68 17.84 -15.42
CA VAL A 107 -14.09 18.26 -15.20
C VAL A 107 -14.48 18.17 -13.72
N GLN A 108 -13.90 17.22 -12.98
CA GLN A 108 -14.10 17.11 -11.52
C GLN A 108 -13.27 18.13 -10.71
N GLY A 109 -12.50 18.99 -11.35
CA GLY A 109 -11.70 20.03 -10.68
C GLY A 109 -10.31 19.56 -10.24
N ALA A 110 -9.77 18.53 -10.87
CA ALA A 110 -8.41 18.11 -10.59
C ALA A 110 -7.41 19.26 -10.84
N THR A 111 -6.54 19.51 -9.86
CA THR A 111 -5.40 20.42 -9.96
C THR A 111 -4.08 19.64 -9.98
N ARG A 112 -4.15 18.36 -9.64
CA ARG A 112 -3.01 17.45 -9.59
C ARG A 112 -3.47 16.02 -9.88
N LEU A 113 -2.69 15.32 -10.68
CA LEU A 113 -2.83 13.89 -10.90
C LEU A 113 -1.64 13.15 -10.32
N GLU A 114 -1.87 11.99 -9.71
CA GLU A 114 -0.84 11.08 -9.20
C GLU A 114 -1.01 9.67 -9.77
N THR A 115 0.10 9.01 -10.06
CA THR A 115 0.12 7.59 -10.41
C THR A 115 1.42 6.92 -9.95
N GLN A 116 1.47 5.61 -10.11
CA GLN A 116 2.68 4.83 -9.84
C GLN A 116 3.13 4.16 -11.14
N VAL A 117 4.45 4.20 -11.38
CA VAL A 117 5.08 3.54 -12.51
C VAL A 117 6.17 2.61 -11.98
N LYS A 118 6.11 1.34 -12.36
CA LYS A 118 7.12 0.35 -11.94
C LYS A 118 8.50 0.71 -12.46
N GLU A 119 9.52 0.55 -11.63
CA GLU A 119 10.92 0.82 -11.93
C GLU A 119 11.42 -0.01 -13.13
N ASN A 120 10.97 -1.25 -13.23
CA ASN A 120 11.29 -2.18 -14.32
C ASN A 120 10.46 -1.98 -15.59
N GLN A 121 9.71 -0.87 -15.69
CA GLN A 121 8.94 -0.48 -16.89
C GLN A 121 9.41 0.90 -17.42
N PRO A 122 10.65 1.01 -17.92
CA PRO A 122 11.21 2.29 -18.35
C PRO A 122 10.43 2.95 -19.50
N GLU A 123 9.79 2.16 -20.35
CA GLU A 123 8.95 2.70 -21.45
C GLU A 123 7.69 3.40 -20.90
N ALA A 124 7.06 2.85 -19.85
CA ALA A 124 5.92 3.48 -19.19
C ALA A 124 6.33 4.79 -18.53
N LEU A 125 7.50 4.81 -17.89
CA LEU A 125 8.04 6.00 -17.28
C LEU A 125 8.33 7.09 -18.31
N ALA A 126 9.04 6.75 -19.40
CA ALA A 126 9.30 7.68 -20.50
C ALA A 126 8.00 8.18 -21.19
N TRP A 127 6.96 7.33 -21.23
CA TRP A 127 5.64 7.72 -21.73
C TRP A 127 4.98 8.76 -20.83
N ALA A 128 5.07 8.60 -19.51
CA ALA A 128 4.55 9.54 -18.52
C ALA A 128 5.33 10.87 -18.57
N GLU A 129 6.67 10.82 -18.55
CA GLU A 129 7.53 12.02 -18.60
C GLU A 129 7.24 12.90 -19.84
N ARG A 130 7.05 12.29 -21.01
CA ARG A 130 6.65 13.03 -22.24
C ARG A 130 5.28 13.73 -22.14
N ARG A 131 4.48 13.41 -21.11
CA ARG A 131 3.15 14.02 -20.82
C ARG A 131 3.16 14.95 -19.63
N GLY A 132 4.34 15.34 -19.18
CA GLY A 132 4.52 16.29 -18.08
C GLY A 132 4.41 15.68 -16.69
N TRP A 133 4.47 14.35 -16.57
CA TRP A 133 4.57 13.71 -15.27
C TRP A 133 6.00 13.82 -14.74
N VAL A 134 6.14 14.11 -13.45
CA VAL A 134 7.41 14.28 -12.75
C VAL A 134 7.53 13.22 -11.64
N LYS A 135 8.72 12.63 -11.50
CA LYS A 135 9.02 11.73 -10.37
C LYS A 135 9.10 12.52 -9.08
N GLU A 136 8.44 12.04 -8.04
CA GLU A 136 8.47 12.66 -6.70
C GLU A 136 9.05 11.73 -5.65
N HIS A 137 8.58 10.47 -5.65
CA HIS A 137 9.03 9.49 -4.68
C HIS A 137 9.47 8.22 -5.38
N HIS A 138 10.47 7.57 -4.81
CA HIS A 138 10.88 6.23 -5.19
C HIS A 138 10.66 5.29 -3.99
N LEU A 139 9.80 4.31 -4.19
CA LEU A 139 9.55 3.25 -3.23
C LEU A 139 9.93 1.91 -3.86
N PHE A 140 10.46 1.01 -3.06
CA PHE A 140 10.74 -0.35 -3.51
C PHE A 140 10.36 -1.36 -2.44
N GLU A 141 10.00 -2.54 -2.88
CA GLU A 141 9.72 -3.65 -1.99
C GLU A 141 11.02 -4.31 -1.53
N SER A 142 11.00 -4.84 -0.32
CA SER A 142 12.03 -5.75 0.16
C SER A 142 11.36 -6.97 0.76
N THR A 143 11.93 -8.15 0.49
CA THR A 143 11.39 -9.44 0.95
C THR A 143 12.39 -10.11 1.86
N LEU A 144 11.90 -10.66 2.97
CA LEU A 144 12.61 -11.53 3.88
C LEU A 144 11.99 -12.93 3.83
N GLN A 145 12.77 -13.95 3.46
CA GLN A 145 12.36 -15.35 3.55
C GLN A 145 12.45 -15.82 5.01
N LEU A 146 11.43 -16.47 5.52
CA LEU A 146 11.34 -16.85 6.93
C LEU A 146 11.66 -18.33 7.20
N ALA A 147 11.61 -19.21 6.21
CA ALA A 147 11.74 -20.66 6.41
C ALA A 147 13.00 -21.05 7.22
N ASP A 148 14.15 -20.45 6.86
CA ASP A 148 15.43 -20.69 7.54
C ASP A 148 15.95 -19.43 8.27
N TRP A 149 15.09 -18.43 8.43
CA TRP A 149 15.50 -17.20 9.05
C TRP A 149 15.61 -17.34 10.57
N ALA A 150 16.75 -16.94 11.09
CA ALA A 150 16.97 -16.74 12.50
C ALA A 150 17.49 -15.32 12.72
N PRO A 151 17.00 -14.60 13.73
CA PRO A 151 17.48 -13.24 13.98
C PRO A 151 18.97 -13.26 14.33
N PRO A 152 19.80 -12.40 13.71
CA PRO A 152 21.18 -12.20 14.10
C PRO A 152 21.33 -11.86 15.59
N ALA A 153 22.45 -12.24 16.20
CA ALA A 153 22.64 -12.09 17.63
C ALA A 153 22.50 -10.63 18.15
N ASP A 154 22.96 -9.65 17.37
CA ASP A 154 22.83 -8.22 17.68
C ASP A 154 21.38 -7.72 17.64
N LEU A 155 20.51 -8.33 16.84
CA LEU A 155 19.09 -8.04 16.83
C LEU A 155 18.38 -8.64 18.05
N LEU A 156 18.73 -9.87 18.45
CA LEU A 156 18.27 -10.50 19.71
C LEU A 156 18.73 -9.70 20.94
N ASP A 157 19.91 -9.11 20.90
CA ASP A 157 20.38 -8.22 21.98
C ASP A 157 19.48 -7.00 22.15
N ALA A 158 18.84 -6.50 21.09
CA ALA A 158 17.87 -5.41 21.21
C ALA A 158 16.63 -5.84 21.99
N VAL A 159 16.14 -7.07 21.77
CA VAL A 159 15.01 -7.63 22.55
C VAL A 159 15.42 -7.79 24.02
N ARG A 160 16.55 -8.44 24.29
CA ARG A 160 17.05 -8.62 25.66
C ARG A 160 17.23 -7.30 26.43
N ARG A 161 17.77 -6.26 25.77
CA ARG A 161 17.90 -4.94 26.39
C ARG A 161 16.56 -4.29 26.66
N ALA A 162 15.58 -4.43 25.77
CA ALA A 162 14.24 -3.92 25.99
C ALA A 162 13.59 -4.60 27.21
N GLU A 163 13.65 -5.91 27.30
CA GLU A 163 13.11 -6.68 28.42
C GLU A 163 13.82 -6.34 29.74
N ALA A 164 15.15 -6.24 29.73
CA ALA A 164 15.93 -5.83 30.90
C ALA A 164 15.61 -4.39 31.38
N SER A 165 15.07 -3.55 30.49
CA SER A 165 14.59 -2.20 30.85
C SER A 165 13.13 -2.15 31.31
N GLY A 166 12.46 -3.31 31.45
CA GLY A 166 11.07 -3.42 31.88
C GLY A 166 10.03 -3.42 30.76
N ILE A 167 10.47 -3.39 29.49
CA ILE A 167 9.56 -3.52 28.34
C ILE A 167 9.12 -4.98 28.22
N ARG A 168 7.83 -5.21 28.04
CA ARG A 168 7.27 -6.50 27.63
C ARG A 168 6.74 -6.41 26.20
N PHE A 169 6.68 -7.54 25.53
CA PHE A 169 6.05 -7.63 24.20
C PHE A 169 4.71 -8.35 24.32
N ALA A 170 3.71 -7.84 23.59
CA ALA A 170 2.35 -8.37 23.62
C ALA A 170 1.67 -8.18 22.28
N HIS A 171 0.59 -8.90 22.04
CA HIS A 171 -0.31 -8.63 20.94
C HIS A 171 -1.36 -7.60 21.33
N LEU A 172 -1.75 -6.75 20.37
CA LEU A 172 -2.81 -5.77 20.59
C LEU A 172 -4.10 -6.42 21.12
N ALA A 173 -4.42 -7.62 20.62
CA ALA A 173 -5.59 -8.38 21.02
C ALA A 173 -5.62 -8.72 22.52
N ASP A 174 -4.43 -8.87 23.15
CA ASP A 174 -4.31 -9.26 24.55
C ASP A 174 -4.27 -8.06 25.50
N GLU A 175 -4.11 -6.85 24.97
CA GLU A 175 -3.88 -5.63 25.76
C GLU A 175 -5.15 -4.85 26.09
N VAL A 176 -6.21 -5.04 25.30
CA VAL A 176 -7.47 -4.29 25.45
C VAL A 176 -8.67 -5.19 25.20
N PRO A 177 -9.83 -4.89 25.83
CA PRO A 177 -11.07 -5.56 25.51
C PRO A 177 -11.40 -5.42 24.02
N GLU A 178 -11.96 -6.46 23.42
CA GLU A 178 -12.30 -6.50 21.98
C GLU A 178 -13.09 -5.25 21.52
N ALA A 179 -14.03 -4.78 22.34
CA ALA A 179 -14.82 -3.59 22.03
C ALA A 179 -14.00 -2.28 21.91
N GLU A 180 -12.81 -2.23 22.51
CA GLU A 180 -11.93 -1.07 22.50
C GLU A 180 -10.77 -1.20 21.50
N THR A 181 -10.51 -2.40 20.98
CA THR A 181 -9.31 -2.71 20.19
C THR A 181 -9.14 -1.79 18.98
N LEU A 182 -10.19 -1.59 18.18
CA LEU A 182 -10.12 -0.73 17.01
C LEU A 182 -9.84 0.73 17.36
N ARG A 183 -10.47 1.24 18.42
CA ARG A 183 -10.26 2.63 18.85
C ARG A 183 -8.83 2.84 19.33
N ARG A 184 -8.32 1.96 20.17
CA ARG A 184 -6.95 2.02 20.69
C ARG A 184 -5.91 1.83 19.60
N HIS A 185 -6.17 0.95 18.62
CA HIS A 185 -5.31 0.77 17.46
C HIS A 185 -5.26 2.04 16.61
N TYR A 186 -6.41 2.63 16.30
CA TYR A 186 -6.48 3.88 15.54
C TYR A 186 -5.74 5.04 16.25
N ASP A 187 -5.93 5.19 17.56
CA ASP A 187 -5.27 6.24 18.33
C ASP A 187 -3.75 6.06 18.29
N LEU A 188 -3.27 4.81 18.44
CA LEU A 188 -1.86 4.46 18.33
C LEU A 188 -1.29 4.76 16.93
N LEU A 189 -1.99 4.35 15.88
CA LEU A 189 -1.60 4.66 14.50
C LEU A 189 -1.53 6.17 14.28
N THR A 190 -2.54 6.92 14.72
CA THR A 190 -2.61 8.38 14.54
C THR A 190 -1.42 9.07 15.23
N GLU A 191 -1.02 8.61 16.42
CA GLU A 191 0.16 9.13 17.11
C GLU A 191 1.45 8.83 16.35
N MET A 192 1.58 7.64 15.81
CA MET A 192 2.84 7.12 15.28
C MET A 192 3.11 7.42 13.81
N VAL A 193 2.07 7.60 12.97
CA VAL A 193 2.25 7.85 11.53
C VAL A 193 2.73 9.26 11.20
N VAL A 194 2.60 10.22 12.12
CA VAL A 194 2.97 11.63 11.89
C VAL A 194 4.41 11.79 11.38
N ASP A 195 5.31 10.92 11.80
CA ASP A 195 6.72 10.99 11.44
C ASP A 195 7.11 10.03 10.30
N VAL A 196 6.13 9.36 9.69
CA VAL A 196 6.37 8.46 8.54
C VAL A 196 6.32 9.29 7.25
N PRO A 197 7.39 9.28 6.42
CA PRO A 197 7.38 9.97 5.13
C PRO A 197 6.16 9.58 4.29
N VAL A 198 5.56 10.54 3.60
CA VAL A 198 4.35 10.39 2.78
C VAL A 198 3.06 10.25 3.60
N PHE A 199 3.02 9.41 4.63
CA PHE A 199 1.84 9.26 5.49
C PHE A 199 1.66 10.44 6.43
N GLY A 200 2.74 10.98 6.99
CA GLY A 200 2.71 12.14 7.89
C GLY A 200 2.16 13.40 7.23
N GLU A 201 2.32 13.54 5.92
CA GLU A 201 1.79 14.65 5.14
C GLU A 201 0.28 14.53 4.88
N ARG A 202 -0.24 13.30 4.81
CA ARG A 202 -1.66 13.01 4.51
C ARG A 202 -2.53 12.88 5.76
N GLY A 203 -1.94 12.46 6.88
CA GLY A 203 -2.66 12.18 8.12
C GLY A 203 -3.50 10.90 8.06
N MET A 204 -4.19 10.62 9.16
CA MET A 204 -5.16 9.51 9.24
C MET A 204 -6.56 10.03 8.85
N PRO A 205 -7.39 9.22 8.18
CA PRO A 205 -8.79 9.57 7.96
C PRO A 205 -9.55 9.60 9.28
N PRO A 206 -10.75 10.16 9.34
CA PRO A 206 -11.62 10.06 10.52
C PRO A 206 -11.79 8.61 10.99
N PHE A 207 -11.86 8.40 12.30
CA PHE A 207 -11.95 7.06 12.90
C PHE A 207 -13.05 6.19 12.29
N GLU A 208 -14.25 6.72 12.11
CA GLU A 208 -15.38 5.95 11.56
C GLU A 208 -15.12 5.46 10.13
N VAL A 209 -14.39 6.25 9.35
CA VAL A 209 -13.98 5.87 8.00
C VAL A 209 -12.92 4.76 8.06
N TRP A 210 -11.86 4.94 8.84
CA TRP A 210 -10.83 3.91 9.02
C TRP A 210 -11.42 2.61 9.55
N LYS A 211 -12.31 2.70 10.55
CA LYS A 211 -13.00 1.57 11.15
C LYS A 211 -13.76 0.74 10.12
N GLN A 212 -14.52 1.38 9.22
CA GLN A 212 -15.25 0.69 8.14
C GLN A 212 -14.33 -0.15 7.25
N TYR A 213 -13.14 0.37 6.92
CA TYR A 213 -12.17 -0.38 6.12
C TYR A 213 -11.61 -1.58 6.87
N VAL A 214 -11.30 -1.41 8.14
CA VAL A 214 -10.75 -2.49 8.98
C VAL A 214 -11.80 -3.57 9.25
N GLU A 215 -13.04 -3.20 9.61
CA GLU A 215 -14.13 -4.16 9.86
C GLU A 215 -14.53 -4.93 8.59
N ALA A 216 -14.36 -4.33 7.42
CA ALA A 216 -14.62 -4.99 6.15
C ALA A 216 -13.45 -5.86 5.67
N ASP A 217 -12.27 -5.77 6.27
CA ASP A 217 -11.12 -6.59 5.91
C ASP A 217 -11.19 -7.96 6.59
N PRO A 218 -11.44 -9.06 5.85
CA PRO A 218 -11.52 -10.40 6.45
C PRO A 218 -10.18 -10.90 6.98
N HIS A 219 -9.10 -10.19 6.70
CA HIS A 219 -7.75 -10.56 7.11
C HIS A 219 -7.24 -9.72 8.29
N TYR A 220 -8.03 -8.73 8.75
CA TYR A 220 -7.66 -7.98 9.95
C TYR A 220 -7.68 -8.88 11.18
N ASP A 221 -6.54 -8.97 11.85
CA ASP A 221 -6.38 -9.71 13.10
C ASP A 221 -5.48 -8.89 14.04
N PRO A 222 -6.00 -8.41 15.17
CA PRO A 222 -5.22 -7.61 16.13
C PRO A 222 -4.06 -8.40 16.77
N HIS A 223 -4.02 -9.74 16.66
CA HIS A 223 -2.84 -10.51 17.04
C HIS A 223 -1.64 -10.27 16.09
N ASN A 224 -1.88 -9.77 14.90
CA ASN A 224 -0.81 -9.40 13.97
C ASN A 224 -0.19 -8.03 14.26
N VAL A 225 -0.65 -7.32 15.29
CA VAL A 225 -0.07 -6.08 15.79
C VAL A 225 0.70 -6.38 17.07
N ILE A 226 2.02 -6.32 16.98
CA ILE A 226 2.93 -6.57 18.11
C ILE A 226 3.26 -5.24 18.77
N LEU A 227 3.13 -5.17 20.08
CA LEU A 227 3.40 -4.01 20.91
C LEU A 227 4.64 -4.23 21.77
N ALA A 228 5.41 -3.17 21.99
CA ALA A 228 6.37 -3.04 23.08
C ALA A 228 5.72 -2.17 24.16
N VAL A 229 5.53 -2.72 25.36
CA VAL A 229 4.72 -2.13 26.41
C VAL A 229 5.59 -1.80 27.63
N ASP A 230 5.51 -0.54 28.10
CA ASP A 230 6.16 -0.03 29.31
C ASP A 230 5.08 0.29 30.36
N GLY A 231 4.87 -0.62 31.31
CA GLY A 231 3.74 -0.54 32.26
C GLY A 231 2.41 -0.53 31.51
N GLU A 232 1.71 0.59 31.50
CA GLU A 232 0.43 0.79 30.80
C GLU A 232 0.60 1.51 29.43
N LYS A 233 1.83 1.95 29.08
CA LYS A 233 2.10 2.72 27.86
C LYS A 233 2.57 1.83 26.72
N TRP A 234 2.08 2.09 25.55
CA TRP A 234 2.54 1.45 24.31
C TRP A 234 3.70 2.25 23.72
N ALA A 235 4.90 1.72 23.86
CA ALA A 235 6.14 2.39 23.51
C ALA A 235 6.52 2.23 22.04
N ALA A 236 6.17 1.10 21.43
CA ALA A 236 6.40 0.82 20.01
C ALA A 236 5.40 -0.22 19.49
N MET A 237 5.27 -0.27 18.17
CA MET A 237 4.46 -1.28 17.49
C MET A 237 5.11 -1.78 16.21
N ALA A 238 4.75 -2.99 15.81
CA ALA A 238 4.98 -3.55 14.48
C ALA A 238 3.70 -4.23 13.99
N GLU A 239 3.28 -3.93 12.78
CA GLU A 239 2.05 -4.43 12.18
C GLU A 239 2.37 -5.34 10.99
N LEU A 240 1.74 -6.53 10.98
CA LEU A 240 1.84 -7.53 9.92
C LEU A 240 0.45 -7.77 9.32
N ASN A 241 0.34 -7.67 8.00
CA ASN A 241 -0.92 -7.84 7.29
C ASN A 241 -0.82 -9.07 6.37
N PRO A 242 -1.72 -10.06 6.47
CA PRO A 242 -1.73 -11.21 5.57
C PRO A 242 -1.85 -10.78 4.10
N MET A 243 -1.17 -11.51 3.22
CA MET A 243 -1.18 -11.29 1.77
C MET A 243 -1.85 -12.47 1.06
N LEU A 244 -2.52 -12.21 -0.06
CA LEU A 244 -3.16 -13.25 -0.88
C LEU A 244 -2.17 -14.31 -1.37
N SER A 245 -0.92 -13.94 -1.54
CA SER A 245 0.19 -14.83 -1.92
C SER A 245 0.69 -15.75 -0.80
N GLY A 246 0.09 -15.70 0.39
CA GLY A 246 0.43 -16.53 1.55
C GLY A 246 1.55 -15.98 2.43
N GLY A 247 2.19 -14.87 2.05
CA GLY A 247 3.13 -14.13 2.90
C GLY A 247 2.44 -13.15 3.84
N MET A 248 3.24 -12.35 4.55
CA MET A 248 2.76 -11.16 5.27
C MET A 248 3.42 -9.89 4.78
N TYR A 249 2.67 -8.80 4.78
CA TYR A 249 3.18 -7.46 4.55
C TYR A 249 3.45 -6.78 5.89
N HIS A 250 4.71 -6.38 6.12
CA HIS A 250 5.10 -5.58 7.28
C HIS A 250 4.76 -4.11 6.99
N GLY A 251 3.61 -3.68 7.45
CA GLY A 251 3.05 -2.37 7.17
C GLY A 251 3.78 -1.25 7.89
N LEU A 252 3.70 -1.23 9.20
CA LEU A 252 4.28 -0.18 10.03
C LEU A 252 5.20 -0.77 11.11
N THR A 253 6.35 -0.14 11.30
CA THR A 253 7.12 -0.22 12.55
C THR A 253 7.32 1.19 13.06
N ALA A 254 6.80 1.48 14.24
CA ALA A 254 6.87 2.82 14.81
C ALA A 254 7.23 2.78 16.29
N VAL A 255 7.83 3.88 16.77
CA VAL A 255 8.27 4.05 18.17
C VAL A 255 7.81 5.42 18.64
N GLY A 256 7.12 5.46 19.76
CA GLY A 256 6.71 6.68 20.44
C GLY A 256 7.89 7.62 20.70
N ARG A 257 7.68 8.92 20.60
CA ARG A 257 8.76 9.93 20.63
C ARG A 257 9.65 9.80 21.88
N ASP A 258 9.07 9.56 23.05
CA ASP A 258 9.78 9.43 24.33
C ASP A 258 10.61 8.16 24.46
N TYR A 259 10.39 7.20 23.53
CA TYR A 259 11.03 5.88 23.54
C TYR A 259 12.09 5.70 22.45
N ARG A 260 12.30 6.73 21.61
CA ARG A 260 13.28 6.68 20.51
C ARG A 260 14.71 6.56 21.01
N GLY A 261 15.58 6.00 20.18
CA GLY A 261 17.00 5.81 20.50
C GLY A 261 17.28 4.61 21.41
N ARG A 262 16.27 3.90 21.91
CA ARG A 262 16.40 2.75 22.81
C ARG A 262 16.45 1.39 22.10
N GLY A 263 16.42 1.38 20.76
CA GLY A 263 16.43 0.13 19.96
C GLY A 263 15.09 -0.59 19.85
N LEU A 264 13.98 0.01 20.31
CA LEU A 264 12.66 -0.63 20.35
C LEU A 264 12.10 -0.96 18.96
N SER A 265 12.41 -0.16 17.91
CA SER A 265 12.01 -0.50 16.53
C SER A 265 12.63 -1.82 16.07
N THR A 266 13.88 -2.07 16.45
CA THR A 266 14.54 -3.35 16.15
C THR A 266 13.90 -4.48 16.97
N ALA A 267 13.72 -4.27 18.27
CA ALA A 267 13.19 -5.29 19.17
C ALA A 267 11.78 -5.73 18.79
N VAL A 268 10.83 -4.79 18.58
CA VAL A 268 9.45 -5.13 18.21
C VAL A 268 9.39 -5.80 16.83
N LYS A 269 10.27 -5.41 15.90
CA LYS A 269 10.36 -6.03 14.58
C LYS A 269 10.90 -7.46 14.65
N VAL A 270 11.87 -7.77 15.52
CA VAL A 270 12.33 -9.14 15.77
C VAL A 270 11.16 -9.99 16.23
N VAL A 271 10.45 -9.55 17.28
CA VAL A 271 9.32 -10.31 17.84
C VAL A 271 8.22 -10.54 16.80
N ALA A 272 7.90 -9.52 15.99
CA ALA A 272 6.92 -9.64 14.91
C ALA A 272 7.33 -10.67 13.85
N LEU A 273 8.60 -10.71 13.45
CA LEU A 273 9.10 -11.67 12.46
C LEU A 273 9.19 -13.09 13.01
N GLU A 274 9.57 -13.26 14.28
CA GLU A 274 9.51 -14.57 14.96
C GLU A 274 8.07 -15.08 15.05
N TYR A 275 7.12 -14.24 15.41
CA TYR A 275 5.70 -14.57 15.39
C TYR A 275 5.22 -15.01 13.99
N ALA A 276 5.58 -14.30 12.93
CA ALA A 276 5.24 -14.68 11.56
C ALA A 276 5.86 -16.04 11.18
N ARG A 277 7.14 -16.25 11.51
CA ARG A 277 7.83 -17.53 11.30
C ARG A 277 7.13 -18.69 12.02
N ASP A 278 6.80 -18.49 13.29
CA ASP A 278 6.19 -19.52 14.13
C ASP A 278 4.75 -19.86 13.69
N LYS A 279 4.08 -18.92 13.01
CA LYS A 279 2.84 -19.17 12.26
C LYS A 279 3.04 -19.91 10.93
N GLY A 280 4.27 -20.20 10.53
CA GLY A 280 4.58 -20.87 9.27
C GLY A 280 4.50 -19.96 8.04
N VAL A 281 4.54 -18.63 8.22
CA VAL A 281 4.54 -17.67 7.11
C VAL A 281 5.84 -17.84 6.31
N PRO A 282 5.78 -18.05 4.98
CA PRO A 282 6.98 -18.32 4.20
C PRO A 282 7.90 -17.09 4.01
N TYR A 283 7.33 -15.91 3.94
CA TYR A 283 8.08 -14.66 3.75
C TYR A 283 7.32 -13.44 4.26
N VAL A 284 8.07 -12.38 4.55
CA VAL A 284 7.53 -11.06 4.88
C VAL A 284 8.04 -10.03 3.88
N ARG A 285 7.14 -9.20 3.33
CA ARG A 285 7.46 -8.04 2.49
C ARG A 285 7.28 -6.75 3.25
N THR A 286 8.00 -5.73 2.82
CA THR A 286 7.81 -4.35 3.27
C THR A 286 8.14 -3.38 2.15
N ASN A 287 7.50 -2.22 2.14
CA ASN A 287 7.86 -1.12 1.24
C ASN A 287 8.84 -0.18 1.94
N ASN A 288 9.77 0.33 1.16
CA ASN A 288 10.79 1.26 1.62
C ASN A 288 10.78 2.51 0.74
N HIS A 289 10.79 3.67 1.38
CA HIS A 289 11.12 4.91 0.68
C HIS A 289 12.64 4.99 0.54
N SER A 290 13.15 5.22 -0.68
CA SER A 290 14.59 5.23 -0.96
C SER A 290 15.39 6.26 -0.14
N ALA A 291 14.75 7.35 0.27
CA ALA A 291 15.36 8.36 1.15
C ALA A 291 15.33 7.99 2.64
N ASN A 292 14.67 6.89 3.05
CA ASN A 292 14.63 6.48 4.45
C ASN A 292 15.84 5.61 4.82
N GLU A 293 17.03 6.20 4.78
CA GLU A 293 18.31 5.50 5.00
C GLU A 293 18.34 4.73 6.33
N ARG A 294 17.70 5.27 7.38
CA ARG A 294 17.66 4.62 8.70
C ARG A 294 16.91 3.30 8.65
N MET A 295 15.71 3.29 8.06
CA MET A 295 14.92 2.06 7.94
C MET A 295 15.56 1.08 6.96
N LEU A 296 16.18 1.57 5.88
CA LEU A 296 16.93 0.75 4.95
C LEU A 296 18.12 0.04 5.63
N ALA A 297 18.83 0.73 6.53
CA ALA A 297 19.90 0.14 7.32
C ALA A 297 19.38 -0.95 8.28
N VAL A 298 18.23 -0.70 8.91
CA VAL A 298 17.55 -1.70 9.75
C VAL A 298 17.16 -2.92 8.91
N ASN A 299 16.44 -2.73 7.81
CA ASN A 299 15.98 -3.84 6.97
C ASN A 299 17.12 -4.70 6.42
N ARG A 300 18.24 -4.08 6.02
CA ARG A 300 19.46 -4.83 5.60
C ARG A 300 20.01 -5.74 6.70
N LYS A 301 20.01 -5.29 7.97
CA LYS A 301 20.44 -6.12 9.11
C LYS A 301 19.55 -7.34 9.32
N PHE A 302 18.26 -7.20 9.04
CA PHE A 302 17.32 -8.31 9.13
C PHE A 302 17.47 -9.32 7.97
N GLY A 303 18.20 -8.97 6.91
CA GLY A 303 18.37 -9.81 5.72
C GLY A 303 17.29 -9.60 4.66
N TYR A 304 16.54 -8.50 4.70
CA TYR A 304 15.62 -8.17 3.62
C TYR A 304 16.37 -7.90 2.31
N VAL A 305 15.90 -8.54 1.25
CA VAL A 305 16.45 -8.40 -0.10
C VAL A 305 15.56 -7.46 -0.91
N PRO A 306 16.10 -6.35 -1.46
CA PRO A 306 15.35 -5.44 -2.30
C PRO A 306 14.87 -6.10 -3.60
N ALA A 307 13.67 -5.73 -4.04
CA ALA A 307 13.10 -6.03 -5.34
C ALA A 307 12.86 -4.72 -6.11
N PRO A 308 12.69 -4.78 -7.44
CA PRO A 308 12.32 -3.59 -8.22
C PRO A 308 11.09 -2.91 -7.64
N GLY A 309 11.16 -1.58 -7.50
CA GLY A 309 10.12 -0.77 -6.91
C GLY A 309 9.26 -0.04 -7.92
N PHE A 310 8.75 1.11 -7.48
CA PHE A 310 7.97 2.00 -8.31
C PHE A 310 8.27 3.47 -7.97
N TYR A 311 8.10 4.32 -8.97
CA TYR A 311 8.09 5.76 -8.79
C TYR A 311 6.65 6.23 -8.60
N THR A 312 6.39 7.02 -7.57
CA THR A 312 5.23 7.89 -7.56
C THR A 312 5.56 9.06 -8.48
N VAL A 313 4.74 9.25 -9.50
CA VAL A 313 4.85 10.36 -10.43
C VAL A 313 3.60 11.22 -10.33
N ALA A 314 3.78 12.52 -10.44
CA ALA A 314 2.68 13.48 -10.38
C ALA A 314 2.71 14.43 -11.58
N LYS A 315 1.54 14.94 -11.92
CA LYS A 315 1.35 15.95 -12.94
C LYS A 315 0.50 17.09 -12.38
N ALA A 316 1.08 18.28 -12.30
CA ALA A 316 0.33 19.49 -12.01
C ALA A 316 -0.56 19.84 -13.21
N ILE A 317 -1.78 20.27 -12.95
CA ILE A 317 -2.72 20.75 -13.94
C ILE A 317 -2.78 22.27 -13.85
N GLU A 318 -2.27 22.94 -14.88
CA GLU A 318 -2.42 24.37 -15.01
C GLU A 318 -3.88 24.70 -15.38
N LYS A 319 -4.46 25.70 -14.70
CA LYS A 319 -5.83 26.17 -14.97
C LYS A 319 -5.88 27.01 -16.23
#